data_91ce303c588a2c6c4579b4ea1873bde1
#
_entry.id   91ce303c588a2c6c4579b4ea1873bde1
#
_cell.length_a   1.000
_cell.length_b   1.000
_cell.length_c   1.000
_cell.angle_alpha   90.00
_cell.angle_beta   90.00
_cell.angle_gamma   90.00
#
_symmetry.space_group_name_H-M   'P 1'
#
loop_
_entity.id
_entity.type
_entity.pdbx_description
1 polymer ?
#
loop_
_entity_poly.entity_id
_entity_poly.type
_entity_poly.pdbx_seq_one_letter_code
_entity_poly.pdbx_strand_id
1 'polypeptide(L)'
;ADREGLLLLDLKDLKALLNHLRDNPQVLGDDAALMTTGSSQALLRRLATLEQQGAEALFGEPALQLDDILQPASDGRGQIHLLDASRLVHEAPKVYATFLLWLLAELFEQLPERGDADKPLLALFFDEAHLLFAGTPKALQDRLEQVVRLIRSKGVGVYFVTQSPADLPDTVLAQLGL
;
A
#
# COMPACT_ATOMS: atom_id res chain seq x y z
N ALA A 1 21.32 5.68 -0.42
CA ALA A 1 20.76 6.89 -1.02
C ALA A 1 21.03 8.09 -0.12
N ASP A 2 20.53 8.14 1.10
CA ASP A 2 20.65 9.31 2.00
C ASP A 2 22.09 9.78 2.23
N ARG A 3 23.03 8.84 2.45
CA ARG A 3 24.44 9.18 2.68
C ARG A 3 25.09 9.92 1.51
N GLU A 4 24.62 9.67 0.29
CA GLU A 4 25.12 10.24 -0.96
C GLU A 4 24.23 11.34 -1.54
N GLY A 5 23.16 11.73 -0.82
CA GLY A 5 22.20 12.72 -1.28
C GLY A 5 21.42 12.31 -2.54
N LEU A 6 21.35 10.99 -2.83
CA LEU A 6 20.61 10.47 -3.99
C LEU A 6 19.12 10.37 -3.66
N LEU A 7 18.30 10.91 -4.51
CA LEU A 7 16.85 10.79 -4.42
C LEU A 7 16.42 9.41 -4.98
N LEU A 8 15.42 8.81 -4.32
CA LEU A 8 14.73 7.61 -4.81
C LEU A 8 13.27 8.00 -5.02
N LEU A 9 12.96 8.44 -6.23
CA LEU A 9 11.64 8.95 -6.57
C LEU A 9 10.76 7.87 -7.22
N ASP A 10 11.39 6.93 -7.94
CA ASP A 10 10.68 5.87 -8.64
C ASP A 10 11.47 4.54 -8.67
N LEU A 11 10.91 3.53 -9.36
CA LEU A 11 11.56 2.23 -9.52
C LEU A 11 12.82 2.30 -10.40
N LYS A 12 12.92 3.30 -11.30
CA LYS A 12 14.10 3.46 -12.17
C LYS A 12 15.28 3.94 -11.35
N ASP A 13 15.05 4.88 -10.42
CA ASP A 13 16.08 5.35 -9.49
C ASP A 13 16.57 4.20 -8.60
N LEU A 14 15.65 3.38 -8.08
CA LEU A 14 16.03 2.21 -7.29
C LEU A 14 16.88 1.22 -8.10
N LYS A 15 16.53 0.98 -9.37
CA LYS A 15 17.32 0.13 -10.26
C LYS A 15 18.70 0.72 -10.54
N ALA A 16 18.74 2.02 -10.81
CA ALA A 16 20.00 2.73 -11.05
C ALA A 16 20.92 2.64 -9.83
N LEU A 17 20.35 2.84 -8.63
CA LEU A 17 21.08 2.70 -7.38
C LEU A 17 21.60 1.27 -7.18
N LEU A 18 20.78 0.24 -7.39
CA LEU A 18 21.20 -1.16 -7.26
C LEU A 18 22.33 -1.52 -8.25
N ASN A 19 22.26 -1.04 -9.47
CA ASN A 19 23.33 -1.23 -10.45
C ASN A 19 24.62 -0.49 -10.01
N HIS A 20 24.50 0.76 -9.56
CA HIS A 20 25.64 1.54 -9.08
C HIS A 20 26.34 0.85 -7.90
N LEU A 21 25.58 0.38 -6.91
CA LEU A 21 26.13 -0.33 -5.75
C LEU A 21 26.76 -1.66 -6.10
N ARG A 22 26.21 -2.38 -7.09
CA ARG A 22 26.81 -3.62 -7.60
C ARG A 22 28.18 -3.33 -8.25
N ASP A 23 28.26 -2.26 -9.03
CA ASP A 23 29.46 -1.90 -9.79
C ASP A 23 30.50 -1.18 -8.90
N ASN A 24 30.07 -0.61 -7.76
CA ASN A 24 30.87 0.13 -6.80
C ASN A 24 30.61 -0.31 -5.35
N PRO A 25 30.90 -1.57 -4.99
CA PRO A 25 30.53 -2.09 -3.66
C PRO A 25 31.28 -1.36 -2.51
N GLN A 26 32.40 -0.73 -2.77
CA GLN A 26 33.15 0.07 -1.80
C GLN A 26 32.35 1.24 -1.21
N VAL A 27 31.31 1.73 -1.91
CA VAL A 27 30.42 2.80 -1.41
C VAL A 27 29.66 2.36 -0.16
N LEU A 28 29.45 1.06 0.03
CA LEU A 28 28.76 0.49 1.18
C LEU A 28 29.66 0.36 2.42
N GLY A 29 30.98 0.55 2.30
CA GLY A 29 31.91 0.39 3.42
C GLY A 29 31.82 -1.03 4.01
N ASP A 30 31.54 -1.12 5.31
CA ASP A 30 31.46 -2.40 6.05
C ASP A 30 30.31 -3.29 5.54
N ASP A 31 29.29 -2.70 4.93
CA ASP A 31 28.13 -3.41 4.39
C ASP A 31 28.36 -3.98 2.97
N ALA A 32 29.54 -3.78 2.39
CA ALA A 32 29.86 -4.25 1.02
C ALA A 32 29.66 -5.76 0.85
N ALA A 33 29.89 -6.55 1.90
CA ALA A 33 29.70 -7.99 1.88
C ALA A 33 28.23 -8.42 1.71
N LEU A 34 27.26 -7.55 2.03
CA LEU A 34 25.83 -7.80 1.87
C LEU A 34 25.39 -7.66 0.41
N MET A 35 26.11 -6.88 -0.40
CA MET A 35 25.78 -6.62 -1.79
C MET A 35 26.56 -7.54 -2.73
N THR A 36 26.23 -8.82 -2.73
CA THR A 36 26.80 -9.76 -3.69
C THR A 36 26.17 -9.57 -5.08
N THR A 37 26.90 -9.95 -6.14
CA THR A 37 26.36 -9.94 -7.51
C THR A 37 25.06 -10.75 -7.62
N GLY A 38 24.98 -11.89 -6.92
CA GLY A 38 23.78 -12.73 -6.90
C GLY A 38 22.59 -12.04 -6.23
N SER A 39 22.81 -11.36 -5.10
CA SER A 39 21.76 -10.62 -4.39
C SER A 39 21.24 -9.46 -5.23
N SER A 40 22.12 -8.68 -5.84
CA SER A 40 21.74 -7.57 -6.71
C SER A 40 20.93 -8.02 -7.91
N GLN A 41 21.35 -9.09 -8.58
CA GLN A 41 20.60 -9.68 -9.70
C GLN A 41 19.24 -10.23 -9.29
N ALA A 42 19.14 -10.84 -8.11
CA ALA A 42 17.86 -11.33 -7.60
C ALA A 42 16.88 -10.18 -7.35
N LEU A 43 17.34 -9.08 -6.76
CA LEU A 43 16.53 -7.87 -6.55
C LEU A 43 16.11 -7.25 -7.88
N LEU A 44 17.03 -7.08 -8.83
CA LEU A 44 16.73 -6.52 -10.16
C LEU A 44 15.70 -7.35 -10.92
N ARG A 45 15.76 -8.71 -10.84
CA ARG A 45 14.74 -9.58 -11.42
C ARG A 45 13.36 -9.38 -10.76
N ARG A 46 13.30 -9.24 -9.44
CA ARG A 46 12.05 -8.97 -8.72
C ARG A 46 11.46 -7.62 -9.11
N LEU A 47 12.29 -6.58 -9.24
CA LEU A 47 11.84 -5.27 -9.70
C LEU A 47 11.31 -5.32 -11.14
N ALA A 48 11.99 -6.04 -12.04
CA ALA A 48 11.51 -6.22 -13.41
C ALA A 48 10.14 -6.94 -13.44
N THR A 49 9.92 -7.92 -12.56
CA THR A 49 8.61 -8.58 -12.43
C THR A 49 7.52 -7.60 -11.95
N LEU A 50 7.83 -6.76 -10.95
CA LEU A 50 6.88 -5.75 -10.47
C LEU A 50 6.52 -4.73 -11.55
N GLU A 51 7.49 -4.29 -12.35
CA GLU A 51 7.23 -3.39 -13.49
C GLU A 51 6.33 -4.02 -14.54
N GLN A 52 6.58 -5.28 -14.90
CA GLN A 52 5.72 -6.02 -15.83
C GLN A 52 4.27 -6.14 -15.31
N GLN A 53 4.09 -6.14 -13.99
CA GLN A 53 2.79 -6.14 -13.33
C GLN A 53 2.18 -4.75 -13.19
N GLY A 54 2.77 -3.71 -13.76
CA GLY A 54 2.23 -2.36 -13.73
C GLY A 54 2.52 -1.58 -12.44
N ALA A 55 3.43 -2.06 -11.60
CA ALA A 55 3.78 -1.38 -10.36
C ALA A 55 4.42 0.02 -10.58
N GLU A 56 4.91 0.33 -11.79
CA GLU A 56 5.42 1.68 -12.11
C GLU A 56 4.38 2.78 -11.86
N ALA A 57 3.09 2.47 -12.02
CA ALA A 57 2.03 3.43 -11.77
C ALA A 57 1.83 3.78 -10.28
N LEU A 58 2.38 2.96 -9.38
CA LEU A 58 2.28 3.17 -7.92
C LEU A 58 3.50 3.85 -7.32
N PHE A 59 4.62 3.87 -8.05
CA PHE A 59 5.87 4.44 -7.58
C PHE A 59 6.27 5.61 -8.48
N GLY A 60 6.31 6.80 -7.93
CA GLY A 60 6.70 8.00 -8.66
C GLY A 60 6.13 9.27 -8.04
N GLU A 61 6.45 10.38 -8.68
CA GLU A 61 5.95 11.69 -8.31
C GLU A 61 4.79 12.12 -9.24
N PRO A 62 3.78 12.81 -8.71
CA PRO A 62 3.61 13.22 -7.31
C PRO A 62 3.21 12.04 -6.42
N ALA A 63 3.81 11.94 -5.23
CA ALA A 63 3.42 10.94 -4.24
C ALA A 63 2.02 11.23 -3.70
N LEU A 64 1.25 10.17 -3.42
CA LEU A 64 -0.06 10.29 -2.79
C LEU A 64 0.09 10.92 -1.40
N GLN A 65 -0.55 12.08 -1.20
CA GLN A 65 -0.60 12.75 0.09
C GLN A 65 -1.95 12.47 0.74
N LEU A 66 -1.95 11.96 1.98
CA LEU A 66 -3.21 11.67 2.68
C LEU A 66 -3.98 12.94 3.02
N ASP A 67 -3.29 14.05 3.28
CA ASP A 67 -3.91 15.34 3.52
C ASP A 67 -4.79 15.78 2.35
N ASP A 68 -4.41 15.48 1.11
CA ASP A 68 -5.23 15.81 -0.07
C ASP A 68 -6.55 15.03 -0.09
N ILE A 69 -6.55 13.80 0.43
CA ILE A 69 -7.76 12.96 0.54
C ILE A 69 -8.68 13.47 1.66
N LEU A 70 -8.10 14.00 2.72
CA LEU A 70 -8.83 14.40 3.94
C LEU A 70 -9.36 15.81 3.90
N GLN A 71 -8.87 16.65 2.97
CA GLN A 71 -9.32 18.05 2.87
C GLN A 71 -10.75 18.13 2.34
N PRO A 72 -11.58 19.01 2.93
CA PRO A 72 -12.88 19.31 2.35
C PRO A 72 -12.71 20.10 1.04
N ALA A 73 -13.72 20.00 0.18
CA ALA A 73 -13.83 20.86 -1.00
C ALA A 73 -13.96 22.34 -0.59
N SER A 74 -13.71 23.26 -1.53
CA SER A 74 -13.77 24.71 -1.28
C SER A 74 -15.13 25.21 -0.80
N ASP A 75 -16.20 24.44 -1.03
CA ASP A 75 -17.56 24.70 -0.55
C ASP A 75 -17.86 24.08 0.83
N GLY A 76 -16.86 23.49 1.47
CA GLY A 76 -16.96 22.86 2.80
C GLY A 76 -17.55 21.47 2.80
N ARG A 77 -17.84 20.88 1.65
CA ARG A 77 -18.33 19.48 1.55
C ARG A 77 -17.16 18.50 1.57
N GLY A 78 -17.45 17.26 1.95
CA GLY A 78 -16.50 16.16 1.79
C GLY A 78 -16.24 15.88 0.31
N GLN A 79 -15.03 15.42 0.01
CA GLN A 79 -14.64 15.01 -1.34
C GLN A 79 -14.89 13.51 -1.53
N ILE A 80 -15.16 13.11 -2.77
CA ILE A 80 -15.24 11.72 -3.18
C ILE A 80 -14.05 11.43 -4.09
N HIS A 81 -13.18 10.52 -3.65
CA HIS A 81 -12.03 10.06 -4.40
C HIS A 81 -12.31 8.67 -4.96
N LEU A 82 -12.04 8.48 -6.25
CA LEU A 82 -12.20 7.20 -6.93
C LEU A 82 -10.82 6.65 -7.27
N LEU A 83 -10.48 5.49 -6.70
CA LEU A 83 -9.30 4.73 -7.04
C LEU A 83 -9.70 3.60 -8.01
N ASP A 84 -9.40 3.76 -9.29
CA ASP A 84 -9.54 2.67 -10.24
C ASP A 84 -8.36 1.70 -10.12
N ALA A 85 -8.62 0.59 -9.45
CA ALA A 85 -7.65 -0.49 -9.26
C ALA A 85 -7.95 -1.73 -10.13
N SER A 86 -8.91 -1.66 -11.04
CA SER A 86 -9.39 -2.80 -11.83
C SER A 86 -8.27 -3.58 -12.52
N ARG A 87 -7.31 -2.87 -13.10
CA ARG A 87 -6.15 -3.49 -13.72
C ARG A 87 -5.24 -4.17 -12.71
N LEU A 88 -4.90 -3.50 -11.61
CA LEU A 88 -4.00 -4.03 -10.57
C LEU A 88 -4.58 -5.27 -9.89
N VAL A 89 -5.87 -5.27 -9.62
CA VAL A 89 -6.55 -6.42 -8.99
C VAL A 89 -6.40 -7.68 -9.82
N HIS A 90 -6.49 -7.59 -11.15
CA HIS A 90 -6.43 -8.75 -12.03
C HIS A 90 -5.00 -9.14 -12.43
N GLU A 91 -4.16 -8.15 -12.75
CA GLU A 91 -2.81 -8.39 -13.27
C GLU A 91 -1.77 -8.56 -12.16
N ALA A 92 -1.96 -7.91 -11.01
CA ALA A 92 -0.99 -7.87 -9.92
C ALA A 92 -1.65 -7.84 -8.52
N PRO A 93 -2.45 -8.85 -8.13
CA PRO A 93 -3.22 -8.82 -6.88
C PRO A 93 -2.34 -8.64 -5.63
N LYS A 94 -1.11 -9.13 -5.64
CA LYS A 94 -0.16 -8.92 -4.53
C LYS A 94 0.30 -7.47 -4.41
N VAL A 95 0.51 -6.79 -5.53
CA VAL A 95 0.87 -5.36 -5.56
C VAL A 95 -0.30 -4.53 -5.04
N TYR A 96 -1.51 -4.84 -5.50
CA TYR A 96 -2.74 -4.21 -5.02
C TYR A 96 -2.93 -4.36 -3.50
N ALA A 97 -2.84 -5.58 -3.00
CA ALA A 97 -2.97 -5.84 -1.57
C ALA A 97 -1.88 -5.14 -0.73
N THR A 98 -0.64 -5.08 -1.25
CA THR A 98 0.46 -4.35 -0.60
C THR A 98 0.21 -2.85 -0.57
N PHE A 99 -0.27 -2.28 -1.68
CA PHE A 99 -0.64 -0.87 -1.76
C PHE A 99 -1.74 -0.52 -0.74
N LEU A 100 -2.79 -1.33 -0.67
CA LEU A 100 -3.87 -1.11 0.28
C LEU A 100 -3.41 -1.25 1.73
N LEU A 101 -2.57 -2.23 2.02
CA LEU A 101 -1.99 -2.36 3.35
C LEU A 101 -1.17 -1.11 3.71
N TRP A 102 -0.35 -0.61 2.78
CA TRP A 102 0.39 0.63 2.99
C TRP A 102 -0.56 1.82 3.23
N LEU A 103 -1.56 2.01 2.37
CA LEU A 103 -2.53 3.10 2.51
C LEU A 103 -3.27 3.06 3.86
N LEU A 104 -3.76 1.89 4.27
CA LEU A 104 -4.46 1.72 5.53
C LEU A 104 -3.52 1.91 6.73
N ALA A 105 -2.29 1.44 6.64
CA ALA A 105 -1.28 1.62 7.68
C ALA A 105 -0.91 3.10 7.85
N GLU A 106 -0.74 3.81 6.73
CA GLU A 106 -0.43 5.24 6.71
C GLU A 106 -1.57 6.06 7.33
N LEU A 107 -2.82 5.75 6.97
CA LEU A 107 -4.00 6.35 7.60
C LEU A 107 -4.03 6.06 9.12
N PHE A 108 -3.70 4.83 9.51
CA PHE A 108 -3.67 4.46 10.92
C PHE A 108 -2.58 5.22 11.70
N GLU A 109 -1.42 5.44 11.12
CA GLU A 109 -0.30 6.13 11.77
C GLU A 109 -0.50 7.65 11.83
N GLN A 110 -1.00 8.25 10.76
CA GLN A 110 -1.11 9.72 10.65
C GLN A 110 -2.37 10.27 11.32
N LEU A 111 -3.47 9.52 11.35
CA LEU A 111 -4.71 10.00 11.95
C LEU A 111 -4.66 9.96 13.48
N PRO A 112 -5.15 11.02 14.16
CA PRO A 112 -5.27 11.02 15.60
C PRO A 112 -6.36 10.06 16.08
N GLU A 113 -6.24 9.58 17.31
CA GLU A 113 -7.33 8.82 17.97
C GLU A 113 -8.55 9.72 18.14
N ARG A 114 -9.71 9.25 17.69
CA ARG A 114 -10.98 9.99 17.77
C ARG A 114 -12.00 9.35 18.69
N GLY A 115 -11.76 8.11 19.12
CA GLY A 115 -12.72 7.35 19.90
C GLY A 115 -14.03 7.11 19.10
N ASP A 116 -15.15 7.03 19.81
CA ASP A 116 -16.49 6.87 19.20
C ASP A 116 -17.04 8.25 18.79
N ALA A 117 -16.71 8.68 17.58
CA ALA A 117 -17.29 9.88 16.97
C ALA A 117 -18.62 9.55 16.28
N ASP A 118 -19.57 10.49 16.30
CA ASP A 118 -20.90 10.32 15.68
C ASP A 118 -20.82 10.07 14.17
N LYS A 119 -19.77 10.55 13.52
CA LYS A 119 -19.56 10.40 12.07
C LYS A 119 -18.10 10.07 11.77
N PRO A 120 -17.84 9.21 10.79
CA PRO A 120 -16.47 8.95 10.35
C PRO A 120 -15.87 10.21 9.70
N LEU A 121 -14.55 10.37 9.88
CA LEU A 121 -13.75 11.37 9.17
C LEU A 121 -13.59 10.98 7.70
N LEU A 122 -13.38 9.70 7.45
CA LEU A 122 -13.18 9.11 6.14
C LEU A 122 -14.01 7.83 6.04
N ALA A 123 -14.66 7.60 4.91
CA ALA A 123 -15.35 6.35 4.59
C ALA A 123 -14.69 5.70 3.39
N LEU A 124 -14.15 4.50 3.57
CA LEU A 124 -13.53 3.69 2.53
C LEU A 124 -14.52 2.61 2.06
N PHE A 125 -14.82 2.60 0.77
CA PHE A 125 -15.67 1.59 0.15
C PHE A 125 -14.81 0.71 -0.75
N PHE A 126 -14.79 -0.58 -0.45
CA PHE A 126 -14.10 -1.59 -1.26
C PHE A 126 -15.15 -2.36 -2.06
N ASP A 127 -15.25 -2.02 -3.34
CA ASP A 127 -16.08 -2.78 -4.26
C ASP A 127 -15.39 -4.09 -4.64
N GLU A 128 -16.15 -5.15 -4.87
CA GLU A 128 -15.67 -6.52 -5.09
C GLU A 128 -14.65 -6.94 -4.02
N ALA A 129 -15.01 -6.70 -2.75
CA ALA A 129 -14.08 -6.83 -1.61
C ALA A 129 -13.41 -8.21 -1.47
N HIS A 130 -14.03 -9.27 -2.04
CA HIS A 130 -13.43 -10.60 -2.07
C HIS A 130 -12.07 -10.63 -2.79
N LEU A 131 -11.84 -9.73 -3.74
CA LEU A 131 -10.58 -9.64 -4.49
C LEU A 131 -9.41 -9.16 -3.63
N LEU A 132 -9.67 -8.50 -2.50
CA LEU A 132 -8.63 -8.12 -1.52
C LEU A 132 -7.96 -9.34 -0.89
N PHE A 133 -8.72 -10.42 -0.74
CA PHE A 133 -8.30 -11.62 -0.04
C PHE A 133 -7.96 -12.75 -0.99
N ALA A 134 -8.54 -12.76 -2.19
CA ALA A 134 -8.30 -13.78 -3.21
C ALA A 134 -6.84 -13.73 -3.73
N GLY A 135 -6.12 -14.84 -3.59
CA GLY A 135 -4.73 -14.96 -4.06
C GLY A 135 -3.70 -14.15 -3.26
N THR A 136 -4.11 -13.46 -2.20
CA THR A 136 -3.23 -12.69 -1.32
C THR A 136 -2.55 -13.63 -0.32
N PRO A 137 -1.23 -13.50 -0.08
CA PRO A 137 -0.53 -14.29 0.92
C PRO A 137 -1.14 -14.14 2.32
N LYS A 138 -1.27 -15.24 3.07
CA LYS A 138 -1.91 -15.24 4.40
C LYS A 138 -1.34 -14.17 5.35
N ALA A 139 -0.03 -14.02 5.40
CA ALA A 139 0.61 -13.00 6.23
C ALA A 139 0.17 -11.56 5.89
N LEU A 140 -0.13 -11.29 4.61
CA LEU A 140 -0.62 -9.99 4.17
C LEU A 140 -2.12 -9.83 4.49
N GLN A 141 -2.91 -10.90 4.35
CA GLN A 141 -4.30 -10.92 4.79
C GLN A 141 -4.41 -10.61 6.30
N ASP A 142 -3.64 -11.31 7.13
CA ASP A 142 -3.64 -11.11 8.60
C ASP A 142 -3.31 -9.65 8.97
N ARG A 143 -2.41 -9.01 8.23
CA ARG A 143 -2.08 -7.59 8.42
C ARG A 143 -3.21 -6.67 8.00
N LEU A 144 -3.83 -6.91 6.85
CA LEU A 144 -5.01 -6.15 6.41
C LEU A 144 -6.15 -6.25 7.43
N GLU A 145 -6.45 -7.45 7.90
CA GLU A 145 -7.46 -7.70 8.93
C GLU A 145 -7.14 -6.92 10.23
N GLN A 146 -5.89 -6.95 10.66
CA GLN A 146 -5.45 -6.21 11.84
C GLN A 146 -5.67 -4.70 11.70
N VAL A 147 -5.25 -4.12 10.57
CA VAL A 147 -5.39 -2.68 10.34
C VAL A 147 -6.85 -2.28 10.20
N VAL A 148 -7.65 -3.02 9.45
CA VAL A 148 -9.11 -2.77 9.30
C VAL A 148 -9.81 -2.77 10.66
N ARG A 149 -9.43 -3.65 11.57
CA ARG A 149 -9.97 -3.69 12.93
C ARG A 149 -9.61 -2.45 13.75
N LEU A 150 -8.38 -1.96 13.63
CA LEU A 150 -7.86 -0.88 14.46
C LEU A 150 -8.20 0.51 13.92
N ILE A 151 -8.38 0.65 12.61
CA ILE A 151 -8.51 1.97 11.96
C ILE A 151 -9.81 2.70 12.33
N ARG A 152 -10.79 1.96 12.86
CA ARG A 152 -12.04 2.53 13.36
C ARG A 152 -11.80 3.56 14.47
N SER A 153 -10.85 3.30 15.39
CA SER A 153 -10.50 4.24 16.47
C SER A 153 -9.96 5.57 15.96
N LYS A 154 -9.48 5.59 14.71
CA LYS A 154 -9.02 6.80 14.01
C LYS A 154 -10.15 7.55 13.28
N GLY A 155 -11.39 7.10 13.42
CA GLY A 155 -12.55 7.68 12.76
C GLY A 155 -12.67 7.31 11.28
N VAL A 156 -12.12 6.18 10.86
CA VAL A 156 -12.25 5.65 9.49
C VAL A 156 -13.28 4.55 9.47
N GLY A 157 -14.35 4.74 8.68
CA GLY A 157 -15.33 3.72 8.37
C GLY A 157 -14.88 2.88 7.17
N VAL A 158 -14.91 1.55 7.30
CA VAL A 158 -14.58 0.63 6.21
C VAL A 158 -15.83 -0.14 5.81
N TYR A 159 -16.16 -0.10 4.53
CA TYR A 159 -17.34 -0.73 3.94
C TYR A 159 -16.91 -1.71 2.85
N PHE A 160 -17.28 -2.96 2.99
CA PHE A 160 -17.04 -3.98 1.99
C PHE A 160 -18.30 -4.24 1.18
N VAL A 161 -18.18 -4.12 -0.13
CA VAL A 161 -19.24 -4.44 -1.09
C VAL A 161 -18.83 -5.74 -1.79
N THR A 162 -19.66 -6.77 -1.67
CA THR A 162 -19.40 -8.09 -2.27
C THR A 162 -20.71 -8.78 -2.60
N GLN A 163 -20.68 -9.69 -3.55
CA GLN A 163 -21.86 -10.49 -3.95
C GLN A 163 -22.22 -11.54 -2.90
N SER A 164 -21.23 -12.04 -2.16
CA SER A 164 -21.44 -13.03 -1.09
C SER A 164 -20.59 -12.72 0.12
N PRO A 165 -21.18 -12.59 1.33
CA PRO A 165 -20.42 -12.46 2.55
C PRO A 165 -19.44 -13.62 2.79
N ALA A 166 -19.76 -14.84 2.32
CA ALA A 166 -18.91 -16.01 2.47
C ALA A 166 -17.56 -15.90 1.73
N ASP A 167 -17.42 -14.92 0.84
CA ASP A 167 -16.16 -14.65 0.12
C ASP A 167 -15.16 -13.83 0.95
N LEU A 168 -15.59 -13.33 2.11
CA LEU A 168 -14.73 -12.63 3.05
C LEU A 168 -14.28 -13.57 4.17
N PRO A 169 -13.05 -13.38 4.70
CA PRO A 169 -12.59 -14.15 5.85
C PRO A 169 -13.51 -13.97 7.07
N ASP A 170 -13.78 -15.05 7.82
CA ASP A 170 -14.61 -15.03 9.02
C ASP A 170 -14.13 -14.01 10.06
N THR A 171 -12.82 -13.80 10.15
CA THR A 171 -12.19 -12.80 11.01
C THR A 171 -12.56 -11.38 10.63
N VAL A 172 -12.74 -11.09 9.36
CA VAL A 172 -13.23 -9.80 8.86
C VAL A 172 -14.73 -9.67 9.15
N LEU A 173 -15.52 -10.70 8.81
CA LEU A 173 -16.96 -10.71 9.04
C LEU A 173 -17.30 -10.47 10.53
N ALA A 174 -16.53 -11.05 11.44
CA ALA A 174 -16.70 -10.87 12.88
C ALA A 174 -16.44 -9.42 13.36
N GLN A 175 -15.81 -8.58 12.55
CA GLN A 175 -15.54 -7.16 12.86
C GLN A 175 -16.60 -6.22 12.26
N LEU A 176 -17.38 -6.72 11.30
CA LEU A 176 -18.45 -5.93 10.70
C LEU A 176 -19.61 -5.85 11.68
N GLY A 177 -19.99 -4.63 12.04
CA GLY A 177 -21.23 -4.42 12.82
C GLY A 177 -22.42 -4.75 11.93
N LEU A 178 -23.12 -5.80 12.27
CA LEU A 178 -24.44 -6.14 11.73
C LEU A 178 -25.50 -5.53 12.63
#